data_76986ef98183707636dd16822640336d
#
_entry.id   76986ef98183707636dd16822640336d
#
_cell.length_a   1.000
_cell.length_b   1.000
_cell.length_c   1.000
_cell.angle_alpha   90.00
_cell.angle_beta   90.00
_cell.angle_gamma   90.00
#
_symmetry.space_group_name_H-M   'P 1'
#
loop_
_entity.id
_entity.type
_entity.pdbx_description
1 polymer ?
#
loop_
_entity_poly.entity_id
_entity_poly.type
_entity_poly.pdbx_seq_one_letter_code
_entity_poly.pdbx_strand_id
1 'polypeptide(L)'
;SGGGPAYTFLLMECMAKAGIAAGLPEDLSARLALVTVAGAGQLALASGDTPPSTLRENVTSPGGTTLEALKVLMREEDGLGPLMVEAIAAATRRSKELGATS
;
A
#
# COMPACT_ATOMS: atom_id res chain seq x y z
N SER A 1 12.57 3.97 -8.86
CA SER A 1 12.43 4.87 -9.86
C SER A 1 11.13 5.69 -9.80
N GLY A 2 10.77 6.34 -10.91
CA GLY A 2 9.70 7.33 -10.94
C GLY A 2 8.29 6.80 -10.68
N GLY A 3 8.05 5.49 -10.86
CA GLY A 3 6.73 4.91 -10.68
C GLY A 3 6.30 4.71 -9.25
N GLY A 4 7.24 4.52 -8.34
CA GLY A 4 6.96 4.22 -6.94
C GLY A 4 6.06 5.24 -6.25
N PRO A 5 6.35 6.54 -6.36
CA PRO A 5 5.47 7.54 -5.77
C PRO A 5 4.04 7.49 -6.29
N ALA A 6 3.85 7.22 -7.60
CA ALA A 6 2.51 7.12 -8.18
C ALA A 6 1.72 5.97 -7.57
N TYR A 7 2.36 4.83 -7.34
CA TYR A 7 1.70 3.69 -6.71
C TYR A 7 1.24 4.04 -5.29
N THR A 8 2.06 4.79 -4.57
CA THR A 8 1.75 5.22 -3.20
C THR A 8 0.60 6.23 -3.18
N PHE A 9 0.59 7.18 -4.12
CA PHE A 9 -0.51 8.14 -4.23
C PHE A 9 -1.83 7.43 -4.55
N LEU A 10 -1.79 6.44 -5.44
CA LEU A 10 -2.99 5.63 -5.73
C LEU A 10 -3.46 4.89 -4.49
N LEU A 11 -2.54 4.36 -3.69
CA LEU A 11 -2.88 3.70 -2.43
C LEU A 11 -3.64 4.66 -1.51
N MET A 12 -3.15 5.90 -1.38
CA MET A 12 -3.84 6.93 -0.59
C MET A 12 -5.25 7.18 -1.11
N GLU A 13 -5.41 7.28 -2.42
CA GLU A 13 -6.74 7.47 -3.03
C GLU A 13 -7.67 6.31 -2.70
N CYS A 14 -7.19 5.09 -2.83
CA CYS A 14 -7.98 3.88 -2.55
C CYS A 14 -8.38 3.81 -1.08
N MET A 15 -7.45 4.13 -0.18
CA MET A 15 -7.72 4.15 1.25
C MET A 15 -8.78 5.21 1.60
N ALA A 16 -8.67 6.40 1.01
CA ALA A 16 -9.64 7.47 1.24
C ALA A 16 -11.03 7.08 0.75
N LYS A 17 -11.12 6.52 -0.46
CA LYS A 17 -12.40 6.07 -1.03
C LYS A 17 -13.01 4.93 -0.20
N ALA A 18 -12.18 4.02 0.26
CA ALA A 18 -12.65 2.91 1.11
C ALA A 18 -13.19 3.42 2.44
N GLY A 19 -12.54 4.42 3.04
CA GLY A 19 -13.02 5.04 4.27
C GLY A 19 -14.37 5.71 4.09
N ILE A 20 -14.58 6.41 2.97
CA ILE A 20 -15.87 7.03 2.64
C ILE A 20 -16.94 5.94 2.49
N ALA A 21 -16.62 4.86 1.78
CA ALA A 21 -17.54 3.74 1.60
C ALA A 21 -17.91 3.09 2.94
N ALA A 22 -17.01 3.15 3.92
CA ALA A 22 -17.25 2.62 5.27
C ALA A 22 -17.99 3.60 6.18
N GLY A 23 -18.29 4.80 5.69
CA GLY A 23 -19.10 5.77 6.43
C GLY A 23 -18.37 6.98 6.97
N LEU A 24 -17.09 7.16 6.67
CA LEU A 24 -16.35 8.34 7.13
C LEU A 24 -16.66 9.56 6.27
N PRO A 25 -16.68 10.77 6.87
CA PRO A 25 -16.73 12.00 6.08
C PRO A 25 -15.54 12.10 5.13
N GLU A 26 -15.77 12.71 3.97
CA GLU A 26 -14.76 12.79 2.90
C GLU A 26 -13.44 13.42 3.38
N ASP A 27 -13.51 14.58 4.03
CA ASP A 27 -12.32 15.29 4.49
C ASP A 27 -11.52 14.46 5.51
N LEU A 28 -12.21 13.81 6.44
CA LEU A 28 -11.58 12.98 7.45
C LEU A 28 -10.91 11.76 6.81
N SER A 29 -11.59 11.11 5.88
CA SER A 29 -11.06 9.92 5.21
C SER A 29 -9.79 10.25 4.42
N ALA A 30 -9.79 11.35 3.68
CA ALA A 30 -8.62 11.80 2.93
C ALA A 30 -7.45 12.09 3.87
N ARG A 31 -7.70 12.77 4.98
CA ARG A 31 -6.68 13.10 5.96
C ARG A 31 -6.10 11.84 6.62
N LEU A 32 -6.95 10.91 7.01
CA LEU A 32 -6.51 9.66 7.62
C LEU A 32 -5.63 8.84 6.67
N ALA A 33 -6.02 8.78 5.39
CA ALA A 33 -5.23 8.06 4.39
C ALA A 33 -3.83 8.68 4.25
N LEU A 34 -3.75 10.00 4.14
CA LEU A 34 -2.49 10.72 4.02
C LEU A 34 -1.60 10.50 5.26
N VAL A 35 -2.15 10.74 6.44
CA VAL A 35 -1.38 10.63 7.69
C VAL A 35 -0.93 9.19 7.94
N THR A 36 -1.77 8.22 7.60
CA THR A 36 -1.42 6.80 7.75
C THR A 36 -0.22 6.42 6.87
N VAL A 37 -0.27 6.77 5.60
CA VAL A 37 0.80 6.43 4.67
C VAL A 37 2.09 7.16 5.04
N ALA A 38 2.00 8.47 5.31
CA ALA A 38 3.16 9.27 5.68
C ALA A 38 3.78 8.77 7.00
N GLY A 39 2.94 8.50 8.00
CA GLY A 39 3.41 8.04 9.30
C GLY A 39 4.04 6.66 9.24
N ALA A 40 3.47 5.75 8.49
CA ALA A 40 4.04 4.41 8.30
C ALA A 40 5.40 4.49 7.61
N GLY A 41 5.54 5.35 6.60
CA GLY A 41 6.82 5.57 5.93
C GLY A 41 7.88 6.12 6.86
N GLN A 42 7.52 7.11 7.68
CA GLN A 42 8.43 7.70 8.65
C GLN A 42 8.86 6.67 9.70
N LEU A 43 7.92 5.87 10.19
CA LEU A 43 8.24 4.82 11.15
C LEU A 43 9.20 3.80 10.56
N ALA A 44 8.98 3.40 9.33
CA ALA A 44 9.86 2.45 8.65
C ALA A 44 11.27 3.00 8.52
N LEU A 45 11.41 4.27 8.15
CA LEU A 45 12.72 4.92 8.06
C LEU A 45 13.41 4.99 9.43
N ALA A 46 12.66 5.30 10.49
CA ALA A 46 13.20 5.44 11.83
C ALA A 46 13.52 4.09 12.49
N SER A 47 13.02 3.00 11.93
CA SER A 47 13.16 1.66 12.54
C SER A 47 14.42 0.91 12.07
N GLY A 48 15.30 1.56 11.32
CA GLY A 48 16.56 0.99 10.90
C GLY A 48 16.38 -0.25 10.03
N ASP A 49 16.95 -1.37 10.48
CA ASP A 49 16.93 -2.61 9.72
C ASP A 49 15.70 -3.49 10.00
N THR A 50 14.75 -2.99 10.78
CA THR A 50 13.54 -3.76 11.08
C THR A 50 12.74 -3.96 9.78
N PRO A 51 12.48 -5.21 9.37
CA PRO A 51 11.78 -5.43 8.11
C PRO A 51 10.30 -5.01 8.21
N PRO A 52 9.72 -4.59 7.08
CA PRO A 52 8.30 -4.20 7.05
C PRO A 52 7.35 -5.27 7.59
N SER A 53 7.65 -6.53 7.38
CA SER A 53 6.83 -7.63 7.92
C SER A 53 6.73 -7.58 9.44
N THR A 54 7.85 -7.30 10.11
CA THR A 54 7.87 -7.18 11.56
C THR A 54 7.09 -5.96 12.02
N LEU A 55 7.26 -4.83 11.33
CA LEU A 55 6.50 -3.61 11.64
C LEU A 55 4.99 -3.85 11.49
N ARG A 56 4.59 -4.57 10.44
CA ARG A 56 3.19 -4.94 10.23
C ARG A 56 2.66 -5.80 11.38
N GLU A 57 3.43 -6.81 11.77
CA GLU A 57 3.04 -7.70 12.87
C GLU A 57 2.91 -6.94 14.19
N ASN A 58 3.82 -6.00 14.45
CA ASN A 58 3.81 -5.23 15.68
C ASN A 58 2.56 -4.37 15.86
N VAL A 59 1.88 -4.01 14.77
CA VAL A 59 0.65 -3.19 14.81
C VAL A 59 -0.60 -4.01 14.53
N THR A 60 -0.48 -5.34 14.51
CA THR A 60 -1.60 -6.24 14.23
C THR A 60 -1.93 -7.05 15.47
N SER A 61 -2.96 -6.64 16.20
CA SER A 61 -3.41 -7.35 17.38
C SER A 61 -4.10 -8.66 17.00
N PRO A 62 -3.83 -9.77 17.72
CA PRO A 62 -4.56 -11.02 17.49
C PRO A 62 -6.06 -10.81 17.65
N GLY A 63 -6.84 -11.24 16.65
CA GLY A 63 -8.30 -11.09 16.66
C GLY A 63 -8.81 -9.68 16.48
N GLY A 64 -7.96 -8.71 16.18
CA GLY A 64 -8.37 -7.32 15.98
C GLY A 64 -8.85 -7.04 14.58
N THR A 65 -9.34 -5.80 14.37
CA THR A 65 -9.87 -5.36 13.08
C THR A 65 -8.81 -5.33 11.99
N THR A 66 -7.57 -4.96 12.35
CA THR A 66 -6.46 -4.93 11.40
C THR A 66 -6.19 -6.31 10.81
N LEU A 67 -6.26 -7.35 11.63
CA LEU A 67 -6.06 -8.71 11.16
C LEU A 67 -7.12 -9.10 10.11
N GLU A 68 -8.37 -8.72 10.32
CA GLU A 68 -9.45 -9.00 9.36
C GLU A 68 -9.20 -8.31 8.01
N ALA A 69 -8.74 -7.07 8.04
CA ALA A 69 -8.39 -6.35 6.82
C ALA A 69 -7.21 -7.03 6.10
N LEU A 70 -6.19 -7.46 6.86
CA LEU A 70 -5.02 -8.12 6.29
C LEU A 70 -5.36 -9.47 5.66
N LYS A 71 -6.36 -10.18 6.17
CA LYS A 71 -6.81 -11.43 5.54
C LYS A 71 -7.26 -11.21 4.10
N VAL A 72 -7.88 -10.06 3.84
CA VAL A 72 -8.28 -9.68 2.47
C VAL A 72 -7.06 -9.25 1.66
N LEU A 73 -6.26 -8.33 2.20
CA LEU A 73 -5.12 -7.75 1.47
C LEU A 73 -4.02 -8.78 1.20
N MET A 74 -3.91 -9.81 2.03
CA MET A 74 -2.89 -10.85 1.89
C MET A 74 -3.39 -12.12 1.20
N ARG A 75 -4.54 -12.06 0.52
CA ARG A 75 -5.01 -13.22 -0.25
C ARG A 75 -3.99 -13.60 -1.31
N GLU A 76 -3.76 -14.91 -1.47
CA GLU A 76 -2.74 -15.44 -2.37
C GLU A 76 -3.05 -15.22 -3.85
N GLU A 77 -4.32 -15.19 -4.21
CA GLU A 77 -4.73 -15.10 -5.62
C GLU A 77 -4.96 -13.66 -6.07
N ASP A 78 -5.60 -12.84 -5.24
CA ASP A 78 -6.04 -11.51 -5.64
C ASP A 78 -5.75 -10.44 -4.59
N GLY A 79 -4.88 -10.72 -3.66
CA GLY A 79 -4.45 -9.75 -2.66
C GLY A 79 -3.44 -8.75 -3.21
N LEU A 80 -2.91 -7.93 -2.33
CA LEU A 80 -1.97 -6.88 -2.69
C LEU A 80 -0.67 -7.43 -3.28
N GLY A 81 -0.18 -8.58 -2.75
CA GLY A 81 1.06 -9.19 -3.23
C GLY A 81 1.02 -9.52 -4.71
N PRO A 82 0.11 -10.41 -5.17
CA PRO A 82 0.02 -10.74 -6.58
C PRO A 82 -0.33 -9.55 -7.46
N LEU A 83 -1.16 -8.63 -6.98
CA LEU A 83 -1.49 -7.43 -7.74
C LEU A 83 -0.24 -6.57 -7.98
N MET A 84 0.61 -6.42 -6.98
CA MET A 84 1.84 -5.66 -7.10
C MET A 84 2.83 -6.34 -8.05
N VAL A 85 2.92 -7.66 -8.00
CA VAL A 85 3.77 -8.43 -8.94
C VAL A 85 3.34 -8.14 -10.38
N GLU A 86 2.04 -8.19 -10.63
CA GLU A 86 1.48 -7.92 -11.96
C GLU A 86 1.76 -6.49 -12.42
N ALA A 87 1.56 -5.52 -11.53
CA ALA A 87 1.79 -4.11 -11.84
C ALA A 87 3.26 -3.82 -12.18
N ILE A 88 4.17 -4.33 -11.36
CA ILE A 88 5.61 -4.12 -11.58
C ILE A 88 6.06 -4.83 -12.86
N ALA A 89 5.53 -6.03 -13.13
CA ALA A 89 5.85 -6.75 -14.36
C ALA A 89 5.42 -5.96 -15.60
N ALA A 90 4.24 -5.33 -15.55
CA ALA A 90 3.75 -4.49 -16.65
C ALA A 90 4.67 -3.28 -16.88
N ALA A 91 5.08 -2.62 -15.79
CA ALA A 91 5.99 -1.48 -15.87
C ALA A 91 7.35 -1.89 -16.43
N THR A 92 7.84 -3.05 -16.03
CA THR A 92 9.14 -3.58 -16.51
C THR A 92 9.08 -3.89 -18.01
N ARG A 93 8.00 -4.51 -18.48
CA ARG A 93 7.81 -4.78 -19.91
C ARG A 93 7.80 -3.48 -20.71
N ARG A 94 7.06 -2.47 -20.24
CA ARG A 94 6.99 -1.18 -20.94
C ARG A 94 8.34 -0.48 -20.96
N SER A 95 9.09 -0.54 -19.87
CA SER A 95 10.42 0.02 -19.79
C SER A 95 11.36 -0.62 -20.83
N LYS A 96 11.29 -1.94 -20.98
CA LYS A 96 12.09 -2.66 -21.97
C LYS A 96 11.69 -2.29 -23.39
N GLU A 97 10.39 -2.15 -23.66
CA GLU A 97 9.91 -1.72 -24.98
C GLU A 97 10.44 -0.34 -25.33
N LEU A 98 10.40 0.60 -24.40
CA LEU A 98 10.90 1.95 -24.62
C LEU A 98 12.41 1.96 -24.82
N GLY A 99 13.14 1.15 -24.06
CA GLY A 99 14.58 0.99 -24.23
C GLY A 99 14.96 0.39 -25.57
N ALA A 100 14.17 -0.57 -26.05
CA ALA A 100 14.41 -1.22 -27.34
C ALA A 100 14.16 -0.29 -28.53
N THR A 101 13.33 0.75 -28.35
CA THR A 101 13.01 1.71 -29.42
C THR A 101 13.95 2.90 -29.45
N SER A 102 14.78 3.04 -28.44
CA SER A 102 15.75 4.13 -28.34
C SER A 102 17.15 3.67 -28.80
#